data_12f221257a8b7047907b5bf39ba066c8
#
_entry.id   12f221257a8b7047907b5bf39ba066c8
#
_cell.length_a   1.000
_cell.length_b   1.000
_cell.length_c   1.000
_cell.angle_alpha   90.00
_cell.angle_beta   90.00
_cell.angle_gamma   90.00
#
_symmetry.space_group_name_H-M   'P 1'
#
loop_
_entity.id
_entity.type
_entity.pdbx_description
1 polymer ?
#
loop_
_entity_poly.entity_id
_entity_poly.type
_entity_poly.pdbx_seq_one_letter_code
_entity_poly.pdbx_strand_id
1 'polypeptide(L)'
;MNQTGRHSKKRKRKMVKKSRYYRERQLRILYIGIGAGILLLILILSFAVKGCSSRKSKAASSSKAENISQTGSLTVTPEPKMDPVSLTLSVVGDCTLGTDEYFDYNTSLNAYYENYGADYFMANVKSIFSKDDLTIANFEGTLTESTEREDKQFAFKAPASYANILTAGSVEAVNTANNHSHDYGEESFNDTLKALDTANILHFGYDETAVTEVKGVKVGLVGIYELNDHLGREEQLKQNIAKVKQDGAQLIVVIFHWGNEKEEVPDENQKTLGHLAIDEGADLVCGHHPHVLQGIEEYKGKNIVYSLGNFCFGGNAYPSDMDTIIFQQTFTIDQNGVKDDNATNIIPCSISSDSDYNNYQPTPAEGEEATRIMQKIQKRSSWIKDGTVSDSETATESDEEYDENSDAFTDSDDTEDPEA
;
A
#
# COMPACT_ATOMS: atom_id res chain seq x y z
N MET A 1 25.80 2.44 43.39
CA MET A 1 26.33 1.49 42.36
C MET A 1 25.53 0.19 42.45
N ASN A 2 24.71 -0.18 41.44
CA ASN A 2 24.11 -1.52 41.16
C ASN A 2 22.70 -1.51 40.57
N GLN A 3 22.30 -0.46 39.88
CA GLN A 3 21.01 -0.55 39.10
C GLN A 3 21.21 -0.80 37.60
N THR A 4 22.30 -0.37 36.98
CA THR A 4 22.59 -0.51 35.56
C THR A 4 22.84 -1.96 35.08
N GLY A 5 23.35 -2.82 35.96
CA GLY A 5 23.65 -4.22 35.62
C GLY A 5 22.43 -5.15 35.55
N ARG A 6 21.30 -4.78 36.17
CA ARG A 6 20.07 -5.59 36.17
C ARG A 6 19.25 -5.41 34.90
N HIS A 7 19.22 -4.20 34.35
CA HIS A 7 18.52 -3.90 33.07
C HIS A 7 19.20 -4.55 31.85
N SER A 8 20.53 -4.49 31.78
CA SER A 8 21.31 -5.13 30.69
C SER A 8 21.14 -6.65 30.64
N LYS A 9 21.10 -7.33 31.79
CA LYS A 9 20.88 -8.79 31.85
C LYS A 9 19.44 -9.19 31.46
N LYS A 10 18.43 -8.36 31.81
CA LYS A 10 17.03 -8.60 31.41
C LYS A 10 16.85 -8.45 29.89
N ARG A 11 17.47 -7.42 29.27
CA ARG A 11 17.44 -7.17 27.82
C ARG A 11 18.11 -8.30 27.03
N LYS A 12 19.31 -8.76 27.44
CA LYS A 12 19.97 -9.91 26.82
C LYS A 12 19.14 -11.21 26.92
N ARG A 13 18.48 -11.47 28.04
CA ARG A 13 17.61 -12.66 28.20
C ARG A 13 16.35 -12.59 27.33
N LYS A 14 15.77 -11.38 27.10
CA LYS A 14 14.60 -11.19 26.21
C LYS A 14 14.98 -11.42 24.74
N MET A 15 16.15 -10.89 24.29
CA MET A 15 16.66 -11.12 22.91
C MET A 15 16.97 -12.60 22.63
N VAL A 16 17.60 -13.32 23.57
CA VAL A 16 17.90 -14.75 23.39
C VAL A 16 16.62 -15.58 23.33
N LYS A 17 15.56 -15.24 24.09
CA LYS A 17 14.25 -15.91 23.99
C LYS A 17 13.55 -15.63 22.67
N LYS A 18 13.61 -14.38 22.14
CA LYS A 18 13.02 -13.99 20.85
C LYS A 18 13.72 -14.74 19.69
N SER A 19 15.05 -14.80 19.69
CA SER A 19 15.84 -15.56 18.69
C SER A 19 15.54 -17.08 18.73
N ARG A 20 15.33 -17.66 19.91
CA ARG A 20 15.00 -19.08 20.05
C ARG A 20 13.60 -19.41 19.51
N TYR A 21 12.62 -18.53 19.76
CA TYR A 21 11.25 -18.67 19.25
C TYR A 21 11.19 -18.63 17.72
N TYR A 22 11.89 -17.68 17.07
CA TYR A 22 11.94 -17.59 15.60
C TYR A 22 12.61 -18.84 14.98
N ARG A 23 13.67 -19.35 15.61
CA ARG A 23 14.36 -20.55 15.13
C ARG A 23 13.48 -21.80 15.23
N GLU A 24 12.72 -21.93 16.30
CA GLU A 24 11.77 -23.05 16.47
C GLU A 24 10.58 -22.96 15.51
N ARG A 25 10.10 -21.74 15.20
CA ARG A 25 9.04 -21.52 14.21
C ARG A 25 9.51 -21.86 12.79
N GLN A 26 10.69 -21.45 12.40
CA GLN A 26 11.27 -21.81 11.09
C GLN A 26 11.48 -23.33 10.95
N LEU A 27 11.94 -24.01 12.01
CA LEU A 27 12.05 -25.47 11.99
C LEU A 27 10.69 -26.17 11.84
N ARG A 28 9.62 -25.67 12.49
CA ARG A 28 8.27 -26.21 12.31
C ARG A 28 7.75 -26.06 10.90
N ILE A 29 7.94 -24.89 10.27
CA ILE A 29 7.56 -24.64 8.88
C ILE A 29 8.33 -25.59 7.93
N LEU A 30 9.62 -25.78 8.14
CA LEU A 30 10.44 -26.68 7.36
C LEU A 30 9.94 -28.15 7.47
N TYR A 31 9.59 -28.62 8.67
CA TYR A 31 9.06 -29.97 8.86
C TYR A 31 7.67 -30.15 8.23
N ILE A 32 6.81 -29.13 8.25
CA ILE A 32 5.50 -29.16 7.58
C ILE A 32 5.70 -29.21 6.06
N GLY A 33 6.62 -28.43 5.50
CA GLY A 33 6.94 -28.45 4.06
C GLY A 33 7.50 -29.81 3.60
N ILE A 34 8.40 -30.39 4.37
CA ILE A 34 8.95 -31.74 4.08
C ILE A 34 7.82 -32.82 4.16
N GLY A 35 6.94 -32.71 5.14
CA GLY A 35 5.79 -33.65 5.28
C GLY A 35 4.83 -33.55 4.10
N ALA A 36 4.51 -32.35 3.63
CA ALA A 36 3.66 -32.09 2.46
C ALA A 36 4.31 -32.62 1.17
N GLY A 37 5.63 -32.43 1.00
CA GLY A 37 6.38 -32.92 -0.15
C GLY A 37 6.40 -34.47 -0.21
N ILE A 38 6.55 -35.15 0.91
CA ILE A 38 6.49 -36.64 1.00
C ILE A 38 5.08 -37.14 0.66
N LEU A 39 4.03 -36.47 1.13
CA LEU A 39 2.64 -36.84 0.81
C LEU A 39 2.34 -36.69 -0.68
N LEU A 40 2.84 -35.60 -1.31
CA LEU A 40 2.71 -35.37 -2.76
C LEU A 40 3.44 -36.46 -3.58
N LEU A 41 4.64 -36.85 -3.17
CA LEU A 41 5.42 -37.94 -3.79
C LEU A 41 4.68 -39.29 -3.70
N ILE A 42 4.05 -39.60 -2.57
CA ILE A 42 3.26 -40.81 -2.38
C ILE A 42 2.02 -40.79 -3.29
N LEU A 43 1.36 -39.66 -3.45
CA LEU A 43 0.23 -39.51 -4.37
C LEU A 43 0.65 -39.73 -5.83
N ILE A 44 1.76 -39.11 -6.27
CA ILE A 44 2.29 -39.27 -7.64
C ILE A 44 2.65 -40.73 -7.91
N LEU A 45 3.31 -41.42 -6.98
CA LEU A 45 3.64 -42.84 -7.09
C LEU A 45 2.37 -43.73 -7.13
N SER A 46 1.33 -43.36 -6.39
CA SER A 46 0.04 -44.08 -6.40
C SER A 46 -0.70 -43.98 -7.74
N PHE A 47 -0.58 -42.83 -8.45
CA PHE A 47 -1.11 -42.64 -9.78
C PHE A 47 -0.29 -43.40 -10.86
N ALA A 48 1.02 -43.46 -10.72
CA ALA A 48 1.89 -44.17 -11.65
C ALA A 48 1.65 -45.70 -11.62
N VAL A 49 1.34 -46.28 -10.45
CA VAL A 49 1.04 -47.72 -10.30
C VAL A 49 -0.35 -48.07 -10.85
N LYS A 50 -1.33 -47.15 -10.84
CA LYS A 50 -2.66 -47.38 -11.41
C LYS A 50 -2.71 -47.23 -12.94
N GLY A 51 -1.73 -46.59 -13.56
CA GLY A 51 -1.65 -46.39 -15.02
C GLY A 51 -1.12 -47.58 -15.85
N CYS A 52 -0.61 -48.66 -15.20
CA CYS A 52 0.08 -49.76 -15.86
C CYS A 52 -0.70 -51.05 -16.03
N SER A 53 -2.00 -51.06 -15.75
CA SER A 53 -2.81 -52.33 -15.82
C SER A 53 -4.06 -52.18 -16.70
N SER A 54 -3.91 -51.98 -18.01
CA SER A 54 -4.89 -52.46 -19.02
C SER A 54 -4.43 -52.15 -20.46
N ARG A 55 -3.60 -53.01 -21.03
CA ARG A 55 -3.52 -53.23 -22.48
C ARG A 55 -3.18 -54.68 -22.72
N LYS A 56 -4.24 -55.47 -22.95
CA LYS A 56 -4.11 -56.75 -23.67
C LYS A 56 -4.98 -56.70 -24.92
N SER A 57 -4.27 -56.65 -26.03
CA SER A 57 -4.46 -57.25 -27.36
C SER A 57 -5.86 -57.69 -27.82
N LYS A 58 -6.26 -57.24 -28.99
CA LYS A 58 -6.74 -58.15 -30.08
C LYS A 58 -6.34 -57.61 -31.46
N ALA A 59 -5.74 -58.50 -32.22
CA ALA A 59 -5.26 -58.31 -33.55
C ALA A 59 -6.35 -58.64 -34.61
N ALA A 60 -6.12 -58.06 -35.80
CA ALA A 60 -6.47 -58.54 -37.13
C ALA A 60 -7.87 -58.22 -37.68
N SER A 61 -7.98 -57.42 -38.70
CA SER A 61 -8.00 -57.88 -40.08
C SER A 61 -8.05 -56.69 -41.07
N SER A 62 -7.45 -56.93 -42.25
CA SER A 62 -7.22 -56.09 -43.39
C SER A 62 -8.50 -55.62 -44.09
N SER A 63 -8.48 -54.39 -44.67
CA SER A 63 -8.71 -54.24 -46.11
C SER A 63 -8.74 -52.75 -46.53
N LYS A 64 -8.03 -52.51 -47.64
CA LYS A 64 -8.21 -51.49 -48.68
C LYS A 64 -8.07 -50.01 -48.37
N ALA A 65 -7.04 -49.47 -48.99
CA ALA A 65 -6.84 -48.06 -49.31
C ALA A 65 -7.93 -47.53 -50.22
N GLU A 66 -8.44 -46.35 -49.86
CA GLU A 66 -8.96 -45.37 -50.80
C GLU A 66 -8.40 -44.01 -50.45
N ASN A 67 -7.65 -43.47 -51.41
CA ASN A 67 -7.18 -42.07 -51.40
C ASN A 67 -8.39 -41.15 -51.59
N ILE A 68 -8.67 -40.32 -50.56
CA ILE A 68 -9.42 -39.08 -50.76
C ILE A 68 -8.56 -37.95 -50.19
N SER A 69 -7.94 -37.23 -51.14
CA SER A 69 -7.33 -35.94 -50.90
C SER A 69 -8.45 -34.93 -50.62
N GLN A 70 -8.69 -34.59 -49.35
CA GLN A 70 -9.45 -33.39 -49.01
C GLN A 70 -8.49 -32.46 -48.31
N THR A 71 -8.02 -31.45 -49.03
CA THR A 71 -7.49 -30.20 -48.50
C THR A 71 -8.63 -29.46 -47.83
N GLY A 72 -8.93 -29.80 -46.60
CA GLY A 72 -9.75 -29.01 -45.70
C GLY A 72 -8.95 -27.79 -45.27
N SER A 73 -9.20 -26.64 -45.87
CA SER A 73 -8.80 -25.36 -45.34
C SER A 73 -9.42 -25.22 -43.94
N LEU A 74 -8.60 -25.33 -42.91
CA LEU A 74 -9.01 -24.94 -41.57
C LEU A 74 -9.26 -23.43 -41.61
N THR A 75 -10.53 -23.05 -41.76
CA THR A 75 -10.96 -21.70 -41.45
C THR A 75 -10.77 -21.52 -39.97
N VAL A 76 -9.66 -20.89 -39.59
CA VAL A 76 -9.48 -20.34 -38.25
C VAL A 76 -10.56 -19.28 -38.13
N THR A 77 -11.62 -19.58 -37.38
CA THR A 77 -12.59 -18.55 -36.96
C THR A 77 -11.78 -17.56 -36.14
N PRO A 78 -11.71 -16.27 -36.51
CA PRO A 78 -11.01 -15.30 -35.69
C PRO A 78 -11.66 -15.32 -34.30
N GLU A 79 -10.87 -15.40 -33.24
CA GLU A 79 -11.38 -15.20 -31.89
C GLU A 79 -12.16 -13.88 -31.84
N PRO A 80 -13.30 -13.83 -31.13
CA PRO A 80 -14.07 -12.61 -31.00
C PRO A 80 -13.18 -11.51 -30.47
N LYS A 81 -13.02 -10.44 -31.24
CA LYS A 81 -12.21 -9.29 -30.88
C LYS A 81 -12.84 -8.68 -29.65
N MET A 82 -12.14 -8.67 -28.51
CA MET A 82 -12.58 -7.98 -27.30
C MET A 82 -12.55 -6.48 -27.58
N ASP A 83 -13.67 -5.78 -27.40
CA ASP A 83 -13.67 -4.33 -27.44
C ASP A 83 -12.79 -3.77 -26.32
N PRO A 84 -11.99 -2.73 -26.58
CA PRO A 84 -11.15 -2.15 -25.55
C PRO A 84 -11.96 -1.67 -24.35
N VAL A 85 -11.51 -2.00 -23.14
CA VAL A 85 -12.09 -1.53 -21.88
C VAL A 85 -11.22 -0.40 -21.32
N SER A 86 -11.87 0.68 -20.89
CA SER A 86 -11.21 1.79 -20.23
C SER A 86 -11.49 1.77 -18.74
N LEU A 87 -10.42 1.75 -17.91
CA LEU A 87 -10.45 1.79 -16.45
C LEU A 87 -9.74 3.03 -15.94
N THR A 88 -10.39 3.78 -15.06
CA THR A 88 -9.77 4.89 -14.33
C THR A 88 -9.54 4.46 -12.89
N LEU A 89 -8.29 4.41 -12.47
CA LEU A 89 -7.90 4.16 -11.10
C LEU A 89 -7.46 5.45 -10.42
N SER A 90 -7.88 5.66 -9.17
CA SER A 90 -7.35 6.71 -8.30
C SER A 90 -6.46 6.10 -7.21
N VAL A 91 -5.33 6.71 -6.95
CA VAL A 91 -4.47 6.41 -5.78
C VAL A 91 -4.29 7.68 -4.98
N VAL A 92 -4.43 7.57 -3.66
CA VAL A 92 -4.31 8.69 -2.72
C VAL A 92 -3.26 8.41 -1.67
N GLY A 93 -2.83 9.43 -0.95
CA GLY A 93 -1.79 9.36 0.07
C GLY A 93 -2.20 8.61 1.34
N ASP A 94 -1.43 8.81 2.41
CA ASP A 94 -1.57 8.10 3.67
C ASP A 94 -2.89 8.45 4.38
N CYS A 95 -3.71 7.43 4.63
CA CYS A 95 -4.94 7.50 5.40
C CYS A 95 -4.71 6.93 6.79
N THR A 96 -4.31 7.80 7.74
CA THR A 96 -4.14 7.47 9.15
C THR A 96 -5.47 7.70 9.85
N LEU A 97 -6.35 6.67 9.82
CA LEU A 97 -7.72 6.77 10.35
C LEU A 97 -7.76 6.44 11.85
N GLY A 98 -7.10 7.26 12.64
CA GLY A 98 -6.99 7.09 14.08
C GLY A 98 -6.20 8.22 14.70
N THR A 99 -5.91 8.10 15.99
CA THR A 99 -5.08 9.06 16.71
C THR A 99 -4.17 8.34 17.70
N ASP A 100 -3.06 8.97 18.10
CA ASP A 100 -2.25 8.51 19.21
C ASP A 100 -2.90 8.89 20.53
N GLU A 101 -2.78 8.05 21.57
CA GLU A 101 -3.40 8.27 22.88
C GLU A 101 -2.81 9.46 23.65
N TYR A 102 -1.62 9.96 23.23
CA TYR A 102 -0.96 11.11 23.84
C TYR A 102 -1.29 12.44 23.15
N PHE A 103 -2.06 12.42 22.05
CA PHE A 103 -2.50 13.64 21.37
C PHE A 103 -3.70 14.26 22.08
N ASP A 104 -3.87 15.58 21.93
CA ASP A 104 -5.08 16.26 22.42
C ASP A 104 -6.31 15.69 21.73
N TYR A 105 -7.12 15.02 22.52
CA TYR A 105 -8.35 14.39 22.02
C TYR A 105 -9.28 15.40 21.32
N ASN A 106 -9.41 16.64 21.83
CA ASN A 106 -10.36 17.62 21.32
C ASN A 106 -10.03 18.08 19.88
N THR A 107 -8.77 17.99 19.50
CA THR A 107 -8.31 18.31 18.13
C THR A 107 -8.05 17.09 17.28
N SER A 108 -8.27 15.88 17.80
CA SER A 108 -7.97 14.62 17.13
C SER A 108 -9.00 14.24 16.06
N LEU A 109 -8.60 13.38 15.13
CA LEU A 109 -9.51 12.74 14.16
C LEU A 109 -10.67 12.03 14.87
N ASN A 110 -10.41 11.41 16.02
CA ASN A 110 -11.44 10.69 16.79
C ASN A 110 -12.53 11.64 17.29
N ALA A 111 -12.18 12.82 17.79
CA ALA A 111 -13.17 13.83 18.17
C ALA A 111 -14.00 14.32 16.98
N TYR A 112 -13.37 14.48 15.81
CA TYR A 112 -14.11 14.82 14.58
C TYR A 112 -15.08 13.71 14.17
N TYR A 113 -14.66 12.44 14.28
CA TYR A 113 -15.55 11.32 13.97
C TYR A 113 -16.76 11.28 14.92
N GLU A 114 -16.57 11.48 16.20
CA GLU A 114 -17.67 11.53 17.18
C GLU A 114 -18.64 12.69 16.92
N ASN A 115 -18.12 13.84 16.49
CA ASN A 115 -18.93 15.04 16.26
C ASN A 115 -19.66 15.02 14.91
N TYR A 116 -19.03 14.48 13.85
CA TYR A 116 -19.52 14.64 12.47
C TYR A 116 -19.81 13.31 11.76
N GLY A 117 -19.34 12.17 12.29
CA GLY A 117 -19.51 10.86 11.68
C GLY A 117 -18.60 10.60 10.48
N ALA A 118 -18.73 9.40 9.90
CA ALA A 118 -17.86 8.92 8.83
C ALA A 118 -17.96 9.75 7.52
N ASP A 119 -19.15 10.26 7.20
CA ASP A 119 -19.37 10.99 5.94
C ASP A 119 -18.62 12.33 5.85
N TYR A 120 -18.12 12.84 6.98
CA TYR A 120 -17.40 14.12 7.04
C TYR A 120 -16.05 14.06 6.27
N PHE A 121 -15.26 13.02 6.51
CA PHE A 121 -13.83 13.00 6.15
C PHE A 121 -13.56 13.05 4.65
N MET A 122 -14.28 12.28 3.86
CA MET A 122 -14.07 12.22 2.40
C MET A 122 -15.09 13.04 1.60
N ALA A 123 -15.89 13.89 2.28
CA ALA A 123 -17.00 14.61 1.65
C ALA A 123 -16.58 15.42 0.40
N ASN A 124 -15.43 16.08 0.46
CA ASN A 124 -14.98 16.98 -0.62
C ASN A 124 -14.34 16.23 -1.80
N VAL A 125 -14.00 14.96 -1.64
CA VAL A 125 -13.36 14.14 -2.68
C VAL A 125 -14.25 12.98 -3.16
N LYS A 126 -15.31 12.65 -2.43
CA LYS A 126 -16.25 11.57 -2.78
C LYS A 126 -16.79 11.66 -4.22
N SER A 127 -17.06 12.87 -4.70
CA SER A 127 -17.58 13.06 -6.06
C SER A 127 -16.55 12.75 -7.15
N ILE A 128 -15.27 12.65 -6.80
CA ILE A 128 -14.17 12.23 -7.66
C ILE A 128 -14.12 10.71 -7.66
N PHE A 129 -14.01 10.10 -6.49
CA PHE A 129 -13.88 8.64 -6.32
C PHE A 129 -15.10 7.87 -6.81
N SER A 130 -16.32 8.41 -6.61
CA SER A 130 -17.54 7.76 -7.14
C SER A 130 -17.68 7.78 -8.68
N LYS A 131 -16.76 8.42 -9.40
CA LYS A 131 -16.74 8.48 -10.88
C LYS A 131 -15.61 7.66 -11.49
N ASP A 132 -14.61 7.30 -10.72
CA ASP A 132 -13.58 6.38 -11.15
C ASP A 132 -14.07 4.92 -11.04
N ASP A 133 -13.20 3.98 -11.28
CA ASP A 133 -13.54 2.56 -11.30
C ASP A 133 -12.94 1.79 -10.12
N LEU A 134 -11.92 2.35 -9.48
CA LEU A 134 -11.29 1.82 -8.27
C LEU A 134 -10.42 2.90 -7.61
N THR A 135 -10.71 3.21 -6.36
CA THR A 135 -9.87 4.08 -5.51
C THR A 135 -9.06 3.24 -4.52
N ILE A 136 -7.76 3.48 -4.48
CA ILE A 136 -6.78 2.79 -3.63
C ILE A 136 -6.14 3.79 -2.67
N ALA A 137 -6.04 3.43 -1.38
CA ALA A 137 -5.34 4.22 -0.35
C ALA A 137 -4.30 3.38 0.40
N ASN A 138 -3.39 4.02 1.12
CA ASN A 138 -2.60 3.36 2.15
C ASN A 138 -3.30 3.55 3.50
N PHE A 139 -3.73 2.45 4.12
CA PHE A 139 -4.33 2.46 5.45
C PHE A 139 -3.22 2.36 6.50
N GLU A 140 -2.94 3.47 7.17
CA GLU A 140 -1.85 3.60 8.13
C GLU A 140 -2.40 3.76 9.55
N GLY A 141 -2.20 2.74 10.39
CA GLY A 141 -2.75 2.67 11.74
C GLY A 141 -3.51 1.39 12.02
N THR A 142 -4.26 1.36 13.10
CA THR A 142 -4.99 0.17 13.56
C THR A 142 -6.44 0.47 13.93
N LEU A 143 -7.33 -0.46 13.60
CA LEU A 143 -8.75 -0.44 13.99
C LEU A 143 -8.99 -1.53 15.04
N THR A 144 -8.81 -1.20 16.31
CA THR A 144 -8.81 -2.18 17.40
C THR A 144 -9.22 -1.59 18.74
N GLU A 145 -9.66 -2.45 19.64
CA GLU A 145 -9.84 -2.13 21.06
C GLU A 145 -8.63 -2.59 21.92
N SER A 146 -7.59 -3.19 21.30
CA SER A 146 -6.39 -3.63 22.00
C SER A 146 -5.72 -2.47 22.74
N THR A 147 -5.13 -2.77 23.90
CA THR A 147 -4.37 -1.83 24.73
C THR A 147 -2.87 -2.15 24.74
N GLU A 148 -2.43 -3.09 23.94
CA GLU A 148 -1.04 -3.56 23.86
C GLU A 148 -0.19 -2.63 22.98
N ARG A 149 -0.16 -1.33 23.33
CA ARG A 149 0.58 -0.30 22.59
C ARG A 149 2.06 -0.68 22.44
N GLU A 150 2.58 -0.62 21.23
CA GLU A 150 4.01 -0.82 20.95
C GLU A 150 4.84 0.33 21.52
N ASP A 151 6.10 0.04 21.95
CA ASP A 151 7.04 1.03 22.51
C ASP A 151 7.68 1.81 21.34
N LYS A 152 6.95 2.76 20.79
CA LYS A 152 7.32 3.65 19.68
C LYS A 152 6.75 5.06 19.93
N GLN A 153 7.27 6.05 19.21
CA GLN A 153 6.90 7.45 19.39
C GLN A 153 5.41 7.66 19.12
N PHE A 154 4.91 7.22 17.98
CA PHE A 154 3.51 7.34 17.60
C PHE A 154 2.89 5.95 17.41
N ALA A 155 1.66 5.77 17.91
CA ALA A 155 0.90 4.55 17.72
C ALA A 155 -0.59 4.90 17.52
N PHE A 156 -1.10 4.68 16.32
CA PHE A 156 -2.41 5.13 15.91
C PHE A 156 -3.47 4.05 16.08
N LYS A 157 -4.57 4.45 16.71
CA LYS A 157 -5.71 3.57 16.97
C LYS A 157 -7.04 4.26 16.81
N ALA A 158 -8.04 3.50 16.32
CA ALA A 158 -9.45 3.88 16.34
C ALA A 158 -10.34 2.63 16.46
N PRO A 159 -11.63 2.80 16.81
CA PRO A 159 -12.61 1.72 16.75
C PRO A 159 -12.83 1.17 15.33
N ALA A 160 -13.22 -0.09 15.23
CA ALA A 160 -13.51 -0.78 13.95
C ALA A 160 -14.47 -0.02 13.02
N SER A 161 -15.40 0.77 13.59
CA SER A 161 -16.36 1.57 12.82
C SER A 161 -15.72 2.65 11.94
N TYR A 162 -14.44 3.00 12.16
CA TYR A 162 -13.75 4.01 11.34
C TYR A 162 -13.43 3.51 9.92
N ALA A 163 -13.47 2.19 9.66
CA ALA A 163 -13.49 1.66 8.30
C ALA A 163 -14.63 2.26 7.44
N ASN A 164 -15.71 2.71 8.07
CA ASN A 164 -16.81 3.39 7.37
C ASN A 164 -16.41 4.73 6.75
N ILE A 165 -15.31 5.36 7.15
CA ILE A 165 -14.76 6.55 6.48
C ILE A 165 -14.42 6.22 5.02
N LEU A 166 -13.78 5.07 4.80
CA LEU A 166 -13.41 4.59 3.46
C LEU A 166 -14.67 4.34 2.61
N THR A 167 -15.61 3.58 3.14
CA THR A 167 -16.89 3.27 2.46
C THR A 167 -17.68 4.54 2.16
N ALA A 168 -17.77 5.47 3.11
CA ALA A 168 -18.45 6.76 2.93
C ALA A 168 -17.78 7.60 1.83
N GLY A 169 -16.46 7.46 1.64
CA GLY A 169 -15.67 8.15 0.65
C GLY A 169 -15.67 7.53 -0.74
N SER A 170 -16.19 6.31 -0.93
CA SER A 170 -16.00 5.48 -2.14
C SER A 170 -14.53 5.10 -2.35
N VAL A 171 -13.87 4.63 -1.30
CA VAL A 171 -12.56 3.97 -1.36
C VAL A 171 -12.81 2.46 -1.28
N GLU A 172 -12.37 1.71 -2.28
CA GLU A 172 -12.67 0.29 -2.41
C GLU A 172 -11.53 -0.61 -1.94
N ALA A 173 -10.27 -0.14 -1.99
CA ALA A 173 -9.12 -0.96 -1.67
C ALA A 173 -8.07 -0.21 -0.85
N VAL A 174 -7.40 -0.93 0.06
CA VAL A 174 -6.32 -0.36 0.87
C VAL A 174 -5.11 -1.28 0.98
N ASN A 175 -3.91 -0.66 0.91
CA ASN A 175 -2.68 -1.30 1.36
C ASN A 175 -2.61 -1.25 2.89
N THR A 176 -2.27 -2.37 3.52
CA THR A 176 -2.08 -2.50 4.97
C THR A 176 -0.63 -2.78 5.37
N ALA A 177 0.30 -2.80 4.40
CA ALA A 177 1.71 -3.06 4.66
C ALA A 177 2.46 -1.76 4.94
N ASN A 178 2.57 -1.36 6.22
CA ASN A 178 3.27 -0.15 6.66
C ASN A 178 3.79 -0.27 8.11
N ASN A 179 4.49 0.76 8.60
CA ASN A 179 5.09 0.78 9.94
C ASN A 179 4.05 0.90 11.06
N HIS A 180 2.81 1.30 10.76
CA HIS A 180 1.73 1.48 11.75
C HIS A 180 0.71 0.34 11.76
N SER A 181 0.90 -0.72 10.98
CA SER A 181 -0.03 -1.85 10.90
C SER A 181 -0.15 -2.66 12.20
N HIS A 182 0.86 -2.59 13.07
CA HIS A 182 0.93 -3.37 14.30
C HIS A 182 1.13 -2.48 15.54
N ASP A 183 0.62 -1.27 15.53
CA ASP A 183 0.83 -0.29 16.60
C ASP A 183 0.36 -0.77 17.99
N TYR A 184 -0.60 -1.69 17.99
CA TYR A 184 -1.10 -2.35 19.20
C TYR A 184 -0.94 -3.88 19.12
N GLY A 185 0.14 -4.34 18.49
CA GLY A 185 0.52 -5.75 18.35
C GLY A 185 -0.22 -6.50 17.25
N GLU A 186 0.01 -7.80 17.18
CA GLU A 186 -0.56 -8.70 16.17
C GLU A 186 -2.10 -8.73 16.22
N GLU A 187 -2.69 -8.59 17.42
CA GLU A 187 -4.14 -8.56 17.59
C GLU A 187 -4.75 -7.36 16.86
N SER A 188 -4.11 -6.18 16.96
CA SER A 188 -4.59 -4.97 16.30
C SER A 188 -4.56 -5.06 14.78
N PHE A 189 -3.56 -5.73 14.21
CA PHE A 189 -3.52 -5.98 12.77
C PHE A 189 -4.69 -6.88 12.33
N ASN A 190 -4.90 -8.00 13.04
CA ASN A 190 -6.00 -8.91 12.73
C ASN A 190 -7.38 -8.25 12.91
N ASP A 191 -7.56 -7.40 13.93
CA ASP A 191 -8.79 -6.62 14.13
C ASP A 191 -9.02 -5.64 12.98
N THR A 192 -7.95 -4.99 12.50
CA THR A 192 -8.00 -4.06 11.36
C THR A 192 -8.46 -4.78 10.10
N LEU A 193 -7.86 -5.93 9.75
CA LEU A 193 -8.28 -6.71 8.58
C LEU A 193 -9.75 -7.11 8.68
N LYS A 194 -10.20 -7.56 9.87
CA LYS A 194 -11.61 -7.90 10.10
C LYS A 194 -12.56 -6.71 10.00
N ALA A 195 -12.11 -5.51 10.43
CA ALA A 195 -12.90 -4.29 10.30
C ALA A 195 -13.06 -3.89 8.83
N LEU A 196 -11.99 -3.99 8.04
CA LEU A 196 -11.98 -3.76 6.59
C LEU A 196 -12.90 -4.77 5.86
N ASP A 197 -12.80 -6.07 6.19
CA ASP A 197 -13.69 -7.11 5.66
C ASP A 197 -15.16 -6.79 5.95
N THR A 198 -15.47 -6.38 7.19
CA THR A 198 -16.84 -6.05 7.62
C THR A 198 -17.39 -4.84 6.84
N ALA A 199 -16.52 -3.89 6.50
CA ALA A 199 -16.85 -2.72 5.69
C ALA A 199 -16.86 -3.00 4.18
N ASN A 200 -16.54 -4.23 3.73
CA ASN A 200 -16.35 -4.63 2.35
C ASN A 200 -15.26 -3.81 1.63
N ILE A 201 -14.20 -3.45 2.34
CA ILE A 201 -13.00 -2.82 1.79
C ILE A 201 -11.98 -3.92 1.48
N LEU A 202 -11.55 -3.99 0.23
CA LEU A 202 -10.50 -4.91 -0.19
C LEU A 202 -9.18 -4.50 0.45
N HIS A 203 -8.47 -5.43 1.08
CA HIS A 203 -7.16 -5.15 1.65
C HIS A 203 -6.08 -6.07 1.07
N PHE A 204 -4.87 -5.58 1.07
CA PHE A 204 -3.69 -6.29 0.59
C PHE A 204 -2.44 -5.71 1.26
N GLY A 205 -1.35 -6.48 1.27
CA GLY A 205 -0.08 -6.03 1.84
C GLY A 205 0.73 -7.18 2.41
N TYR A 206 2.03 -6.98 2.59
CA TYR A 206 2.97 -8.02 2.99
C TYR A 206 2.97 -9.21 2.02
N ASP A 207 2.63 -10.42 2.47
CA ASP A 207 2.52 -11.64 1.64
C ASP A 207 1.10 -11.84 1.07
N GLU A 208 0.14 -11.03 1.50
CA GLU A 208 -1.24 -11.06 1.02
C GLU A 208 -1.39 -10.14 -0.19
N THR A 209 -1.81 -10.71 -1.30
CA THR A 209 -2.10 -9.99 -2.54
C THR A 209 -3.58 -10.08 -2.84
N ALA A 210 -4.12 -9.11 -3.57
CA ALA A 210 -5.51 -9.15 -3.99
C ALA A 210 -5.66 -9.12 -5.52
N VAL A 211 -6.72 -9.75 -6.01
CA VAL A 211 -7.16 -9.62 -7.41
C VAL A 211 -8.65 -9.32 -7.39
N THR A 212 -9.04 -8.19 -7.97
CA THR A 212 -10.44 -7.77 -8.07
C THR A 212 -10.83 -7.60 -9.53
N GLU A 213 -12.11 -7.81 -9.84
CA GLU A 213 -12.61 -7.64 -11.20
C GLU A 213 -13.34 -6.29 -11.33
N VAL A 214 -12.86 -5.44 -12.23
CA VAL A 214 -13.40 -4.11 -12.51
C VAL A 214 -13.74 -4.04 -14.00
N LYS A 215 -15.01 -3.86 -14.35
CA LYS A 215 -15.50 -3.84 -15.75
C LYS A 215 -15.04 -5.06 -16.58
N GLY A 216 -14.92 -6.22 -15.94
CA GLY A 216 -14.46 -7.46 -16.60
C GLY A 216 -12.95 -7.59 -16.75
N VAL A 217 -12.16 -6.64 -16.21
CA VAL A 217 -10.70 -6.68 -16.16
C VAL A 217 -10.26 -7.05 -14.74
N LYS A 218 -9.36 -8.03 -14.62
CA LYS A 218 -8.76 -8.41 -13.37
C LYS A 218 -7.60 -7.49 -13.03
N VAL A 219 -7.74 -6.74 -11.93
CA VAL A 219 -6.74 -5.84 -11.37
C VAL A 219 -6.04 -6.54 -10.20
N GLY A 220 -4.73 -6.73 -10.31
CA GLY A 220 -3.88 -7.28 -9.26
C GLY A 220 -3.30 -6.16 -8.39
N LEU A 221 -3.38 -6.30 -7.07
CA LEU A 221 -2.91 -5.35 -6.08
C LEU A 221 -1.82 -6.00 -5.22
N VAL A 222 -0.69 -5.33 -5.11
CA VAL A 222 0.48 -5.79 -4.36
C VAL A 222 0.93 -4.68 -3.41
N GLY A 223 1.10 -4.98 -2.13
CA GLY A 223 1.56 -4.05 -1.11
C GLY A 223 2.90 -4.49 -0.50
N ILE A 224 3.88 -3.59 -0.47
CA ILE A 224 5.23 -3.85 0.03
C ILE A 224 5.62 -2.84 1.10
N TYR A 225 6.01 -3.34 2.27
CA TYR A 225 6.60 -2.56 3.37
C TYR A 225 8.12 -2.67 3.34
N GLU A 226 8.80 -1.57 3.03
CA GLU A 226 10.24 -1.57 2.72
C GLU A 226 11.12 -1.25 3.93
N LEU A 227 10.69 -0.37 4.84
CA LEU A 227 11.53 0.33 5.83
C LEU A 227 12.46 -0.54 6.68
N ASN A 228 12.11 -1.79 6.95
CA ASN A 228 12.90 -2.66 7.82
C ASN A 228 13.98 -3.44 7.09
N ASP A 229 13.77 -3.75 5.81
CA ASP A 229 14.59 -4.70 5.06
C ASP A 229 15.11 -4.12 3.73
N HIS A 230 14.65 -2.93 3.35
CA HIS A 230 15.09 -2.23 2.13
C HIS A 230 15.08 -3.14 0.89
N LEU A 231 16.20 -3.25 0.17
CA LEU A 231 16.34 -4.14 -0.99
C LEU A 231 16.14 -5.63 -0.66
N GLY A 232 16.14 -6.02 0.60
CA GLY A 232 15.74 -7.38 1.01
C GLY A 232 14.29 -7.74 0.65
N ARG A 233 13.48 -6.75 0.24
CA ARG A 233 12.11 -6.96 -0.23
C ARG A 233 11.98 -7.33 -1.72
N GLU A 234 13.06 -7.35 -2.48
CA GLU A 234 13.04 -7.70 -3.91
C GLU A 234 12.37 -9.04 -4.18
N GLU A 235 12.71 -10.08 -3.40
CA GLU A 235 12.15 -11.41 -3.60
C GLU A 235 10.66 -11.46 -3.30
N GLN A 236 10.20 -10.79 -2.21
CA GLN A 236 8.78 -10.68 -1.87
C GLN A 236 8.01 -9.96 -2.98
N LEU A 237 8.55 -8.86 -3.51
CA LEU A 237 7.97 -8.12 -4.62
C LEU A 237 7.76 -9.00 -5.85
N LYS A 238 8.82 -9.74 -6.27
CA LYS A 238 8.77 -10.66 -7.41
C LYS A 238 7.74 -11.77 -7.22
N GLN A 239 7.70 -12.37 -6.03
CA GLN A 239 6.76 -13.44 -5.70
C GLN A 239 5.32 -12.94 -5.71
N ASN A 240 5.06 -11.77 -5.15
CA ASN A 240 3.73 -11.18 -5.09
C ASN A 240 3.21 -10.78 -6.49
N ILE A 241 4.07 -10.17 -7.33
CA ILE A 241 3.71 -9.87 -8.72
C ILE A 241 3.45 -11.16 -9.51
N ALA A 242 4.31 -12.17 -9.36
CA ALA A 242 4.10 -13.46 -10.01
C ALA A 242 2.79 -14.12 -9.57
N LYS A 243 2.43 -13.99 -8.28
CA LYS A 243 1.20 -14.53 -7.72
C LYS A 243 -0.04 -13.88 -8.34
N VAL A 244 -0.14 -12.54 -8.38
CA VAL A 244 -1.30 -11.87 -9.00
C VAL A 244 -1.40 -12.18 -10.49
N LYS A 245 -0.28 -12.34 -11.21
CA LYS A 245 -0.27 -12.83 -12.60
C LYS A 245 -0.82 -14.24 -12.73
N GLN A 246 -0.43 -15.15 -11.83
CA GLN A 246 -0.94 -16.52 -11.80
C GLN A 246 -2.45 -16.55 -11.50
N ASP A 247 -2.94 -15.62 -10.67
CA ASP A 247 -4.36 -15.46 -10.33
C ASP A 247 -5.15 -14.79 -11.49
N GLY A 248 -4.44 -14.40 -12.56
CA GLY A 248 -5.00 -13.92 -13.82
C GLY A 248 -5.15 -12.40 -13.91
N ALA A 249 -4.39 -11.63 -13.12
CA ALA A 249 -4.39 -10.17 -13.24
C ALA A 249 -3.93 -9.73 -14.64
N GLN A 250 -4.67 -8.77 -15.21
CA GLN A 250 -4.44 -8.17 -16.51
C GLN A 250 -3.85 -6.75 -16.38
N LEU A 251 -4.08 -6.12 -15.24
CA LEU A 251 -3.51 -4.84 -14.81
C LEU A 251 -2.93 -5.02 -13.41
N ILE A 252 -1.72 -4.55 -13.16
CA ILE A 252 -1.03 -4.75 -11.88
C ILE A 252 -0.61 -3.40 -11.29
N VAL A 253 -1.08 -3.13 -10.07
CA VAL A 253 -0.70 -1.95 -9.28
C VAL A 253 0.11 -2.38 -8.06
N VAL A 254 1.25 -1.74 -7.87
CA VAL A 254 2.11 -1.98 -6.70
C VAL A 254 2.11 -0.74 -5.82
N ILE A 255 1.78 -0.93 -4.55
CA ILE A 255 1.78 0.11 -3.53
C ILE A 255 2.95 -0.15 -2.57
N PHE A 256 3.84 0.82 -2.45
CA PHE A 256 4.96 0.76 -1.50
C PHE A 256 4.71 1.66 -0.30
N HIS A 257 5.22 1.24 0.85
CA HIS A 257 5.46 2.07 2.01
C HIS A 257 6.96 2.07 2.28
N TRP A 258 7.66 3.17 1.90
CA TRP A 258 9.11 3.20 1.70
C TRP A 258 9.74 4.59 1.92
N GLY A 259 11.09 4.65 1.83
CA GLY A 259 11.86 5.90 1.89
C GLY A 259 11.96 6.47 3.30
N ASN A 260 12.18 7.77 3.40
CA ASN A 260 12.37 8.47 4.68
C ASN A 260 11.36 9.60 4.82
N GLU A 261 10.87 9.82 6.05
CA GLU A 261 9.95 10.92 6.36
C GLU A 261 10.57 12.27 6.00
N LYS A 262 9.72 13.17 5.44
CA LYS A 262 10.07 14.55 5.04
C LYS A 262 11.10 14.68 3.92
N GLU A 263 11.65 13.57 3.40
CA GLU A 263 12.56 13.61 2.27
C GLU A 263 11.79 13.87 0.95
N GLU A 264 12.17 14.95 0.25
CA GLU A 264 11.50 15.40 -0.97
C GLU A 264 11.95 14.67 -2.24
N VAL A 265 13.09 13.98 -2.16
CA VAL A 265 13.71 13.24 -3.26
C VAL A 265 13.72 11.76 -2.93
N PRO A 266 13.25 10.89 -3.84
CA PRO A 266 13.30 9.45 -3.60
C PRO A 266 14.74 8.96 -3.49
N ASP A 267 14.99 8.09 -2.51
CA ASP A 267 16.29 7.45 -2.33
C ASP A 267 16.56 6.33 -3.36
N GLU A 268 17.75 5.75 -3.31
CA GLU A 268 18.16 4.71 -4.25
C GLU A 268 17.41 3.39 -4.05
N ASN A 269 16.92 3.09 -2.85
CA ASN A 269 16.10 1.90 -2.61
C ASN A 269 14.71 2.06 -3.27
N GLN A 270 14.10 3.24 -3.10
CA GLN A 270 12.83 3.56 -3.75
C GLN A 270 12.94 3.42 -5.28
N LYS A 271 13.98 4.02 -5.89
CA LYS A 271 14.20 3.93 -7.34
C LYS A 271 14.43 2.49 -7.79
N THR A 272 15.29 1.75 -7.08
CA THR A 272 15.61 0.36 -7.42
C THR A 272 14.36 -0.53 -7.36
N LEU A 273 13.59 -0.45 -6.28
CA LEU A 273 12.39 -1.27 -6.11
C LEU A 273 11.24 -0.84 -7.04
N GLY A 274 11.09 0.47 -7.29
CA GLY A 274 10.11 0.99 -8.25
C GLY A 274 10.39 0.51 -9.67
N HIS A 275 11.64 0.60 -10.12
CA HIS A 275 12.08 0.08 -11.43
C HIS A 275 11.88 -1.45 -11.50
N LEU A 276 12.27 -2.18 -10.44
CA LEU A 276 12.08 -3.62 -10.37
C LEU A 276 10.60 -4.02 -10.49
N ALA A 277 9.70 -3.29 -9.82
CA ALA A 277 8.27 -3.56 -9.92
C ALA A 277 7.75 -3.47 -11.37
N ILE A 278 8.17 -2.42 -12.10
CA ILE A 278 7.84 -2.26 -13.52
C ILE A 278 8.48 -3.38 -14.36
N ASP A 279 9.74 -3.73 -14.09
CA ASP A 279 10.45 -4.79 -14.82
C ASP A 279 9.80 -6.16 -14.61
N GLU A 280 9.25 -6.40 -13.43
CA GLU A 280 8.47 -7.60 -13.12
C GLU A 280 7.01 -7.50 -13.63
N GLY A 281 6.61 -6.38 -14.26
CA GLY A 281 5.36 -6.22 -15.00
C GLY A 281 4.24 -5.53 -14.23
N ALA A 282 4.57 -4.64 -13.29
CA ALA A 282 3.61 -3.68 -12.78
C ALA A 282 3.29 -2.63 -13.85
N ASP A 283 2.04 -2.18 -13.90
CA ASP A 283 1.56 -1.13 -14.79
C ASP A 283 1.53 0.24 -14.12
N LEU A 284 1.52 0.28 -12.78
CA LEU A 284 1.57 1.47 -11.97
C LEU A 284 2.26 1.17 -10.63
N VAL A 285 3.12 2.08 -10.19
CA VAL A 285 3.74 2.05 -8.87
C VAL A 285 3.40 3.34 -8.13
N CYS A 286 2.90 3.23 -6.89
CA CYS A 286 2.66 4.38 -6.02
C CYS A 286 3.26 4.15 -4.64
N GLY A 287 3.82 5.23 -4.07
CA GLY A 287 4.55 5.19 -2.81
C GLY A 287 3.95 6.06 -1.73
N HIS A 288 4.24 5.68 -0.49
CA HIS A 288 3.75 6.22 0.78
C HIS A 288 4.89 6.27 1.81
N HIS A 289 4.66 6.87 2.96
CA HIS A 289 5.56 7.04 4.10
C HIS A 289 6.34 8.37 4.15
N PRO A 290 6.88 8.96 3.08
CA PRO A 290 7.60 10.23 3.25
C PRO A 290 6.75 11.37 3.83
N HIS A 291 5.42 11.23 3.87
CA HIS A 291 4.45 12.21 4.36
C HIS A 291 4.53 13.58 3.67
N VAL A 292 5.33 13.67 2.62
CA VAL A 292 5.43 14.81 1.70
C VAL A 292 5.34 14.29 0.26
N LEU A 293 4.88 15.13 -0.66
CA LEU A 293 4.89 14.77 -2.08
C LEU A 293 6.33 14.55 -2.56
N GLN A 294 6.58 13.49 -3.31
CA GLN A 294 7.80 13.33 -4.10
C GLN A 294 7.49 13.45 -5.59
N GLY A 295 8.51 13.30 -6.43
CA GLY A 295 8.37 13.40 -7.87
C GLY A 295 7.67 12.17 -8.48
N ILE A 296 7.30 12.31 -9.75
CA ILE A 296 6.74 11.24 -10.58
C ILE A 296 7.75 10.95 -11.69
N GLU A 297 8.08 9.69 -11.86
CA GLU A 297 8.95 9.18 -12.92
C GLU A 297 8.14 8.38 -13.94
N GLU A 298 8.44 8.57 -15.21
CA GLU A 298 8.01 7.64 -16.26
C GLU A 298 9.18 6.70 -16.58
N TYR A 299 9.05 5.43 -16.20
CA TYR A 299 10.04 4.39 -16.46
C TYR A 299 9.44 3.32 -17.38
N LYS A 300 10.07 3.10 -18.55
CA LYS A 300 9.59 2.17 -19.58
C LYS A 300 8.11 2.38 -19.97
N GLY A 301 7.66 3.64 -20.02
CA GLY A 301 6.28 4.00 -20.37
C GLY A 301 5.26 3.79 -19.25
N LYS A 302 5.69 3.49 -18.02
CA LYS A 302 4.85 3.32 -16.84
C LYS A 302 5.19 4.36 -15.78
N ASN A 303 4.20 4.77 -14.98
CA ASN A 303 4.39 5.76 -13.95
C ASN A 303 4.85 5.14 -12.62
N ILE A 304 5.81 5.80 -11.98
CA ILE A 304 6.22 5.61 -10.60
C ILE A 304 5.96 6.93 -9.87
N VAL A 305 4.96 6.95 -8.99
CA VAL A 305 4.63 8.08 -8.11
C VAL A 305 5.30 7.81 -6.78
N TYR A 306 6.44 8.44 -6.50
CA TYR A 306 7.29 8.04 -5.36
C TYR A 306 6.68 8.34 -3.99
N SER A 307 5.90 9.42 -3.84
CA SER A 307 5.11 9.67 -2.64
C SER A 307 3.93 10.59 -2.96
N LEU A 308 2.75 10.20 -2.46
CA LEU A 308 1.53 10.99 -2.57
C LEU A 308 1.31 11.92 -1.37
N GLY A 309 2.22 11.91 -0.38
CA GLY A 309 2.04 12.63 0.88
C GLY A 309 0.95 12.04 1.77
N ASN A 310 0.51 12.80 2.75
CA ASN A 310 -0.65 12.44 3.57
C ASN A 310 -1.96 12.64 2.77
N PHE A 311 -3.07 12.04 3.22
CA PHE A 311 -4.39 12.29 2.64
C PHE A 311 -5.44 12.54 3.73
N CYS A 312 -6.06 11.51 4.30
CA CYS A 312 -6.91 11.65 5.47
C CYS A 312 -6.08 11.31 6.71
N PHE A 313 -5.37 12.31 7.23
CA PHE A 313 -4.25 12.09 8.13
C PHE A 313 -4.57 12.47 9.57
N GLY A 314 -4.83 11.47 10.43
CA GLY A 314 -5.10 11.62 11.87
C GLY A 314 -3.86 11.76 12.75
N GLY A 315 -2.66 11.79 12.16
CA GLY A 315 -1.41 11.76 12.91
C GLY A 315 -1.00 13.10 13.53
N ASN A 316 -1.47 14.23 13.01
CA ASN A 316 -1.14 15.55 13.53
C ASN A 316 -2.18 16.61 13.12
N ALA A 317 -2.59 17.47 14.06
CA ALA A 317 -3.48 18.60 13.79
C ALA A 317 -2.77 19.79 13.11
N TYR A 318 -1.43 19.87 13.22
CA TYR A 318 -0.62 20.96 12.64
C TYR A 318 0.59 20.40 11.88
N PRO A 319 0.40 19.62 10.82
CA PRO A 319 1.52 19.09 10.04
C PRO A 319 2.25 20.20 9.29
N SER A 320 3.55 20.04 9.12
CA SER A 320 4.39 21.02 8.40
C SER A 320 4.12 21.11 6.90
N ASP A 321 3.56 20.05 6.28
CA ASP A 321 3.15 20.01 4.88
C ASP A 321 1.73 19.42 4.78
N MET A 322 0.81 20.18 4.21
CA MET A 322 -0.57 19.77 3.97
C MET A 322 -0.84 19.45 2.49
N ASP A 323 0.17 19.50 1.64
CA ASP A 323 0.02 19.20 0.22
C ASP A 323 -0.11 17.72 -0.04
N THR A 324 -1.08 17.35 -0.84
CA THR A 324 -1.32 15.98 -1.30
C THR A 324 -1.90 15.99 -2.71
N ILE A 325 -2.08 14.81 -3.29
CA ILE A 325 -2.72 14.66 -4.59
C ILE A 325 -3.66 13.46 -4.60
N ILE A 326 -4.62 13.52 -5.52
CA ILE A 326 -5.27 12.32 -6.06
C ILE A 326 -4.59 12.06 -7.40
N PHE A 327 -3.88 10.94 -7.50
CA PHE A 327 -3.28 10.51 -8.76
C PHE A 327 -4.27 9.58 -9.47
N GLN A 328 -4.80 10.04 -10.62
CA GLN A 328 -5.66 9.21 -11.46
C GLN A 328 -4.93 8.78 -12.70
N GLN A 329 -5.07 7.52 -13.07
CA GLN A 329 -4.61 7.00 -14.35
C GLN A 329 -5.71 6.19 -15.02
N THR A 330 -5.95 6.50 -16.28
CA THR A 330 -6.88 5.74 -17.12
C THR A 330 -6.10 4.76 -17.98
N PHE A 331 -6.41 3.49 -17.85
CA PHE A 331 -5.83 2.40 -18.60
C PHE A 331 -6.79 1.93 -19.67
N THR A 332 -6.28 1.70 -20.87
CA THR A 332 -7.01 1.01 -21.94
C THR A 332 -6.50 -0.42 -22.04
N ILE A 333 -7.39 -1.39 -21.88
CA ILE A 333 -7.05 -2.82 -21.91
C ILE A 333 -7.79 -3.47 -23.10
N ASP A 334 -7.09 -4.18 -23.96
CA ASP A 334 -7.67 -4.99 -25.03
C ASP A 334 -7.12 -6.42 -25.01
N GLN A 335 -7.41 -7.19 -26.03
CA GLN A 335 -6.95 -8.58 -26.18
C GLN A 335 -5.41 -8.76 -26.14
N ASN A 336 -4.63 -7.68 -26.30
CA ASN A 336 -3.17 -7.69 -26.30
C ASN A 336 -2.62 -7.24 -24.94
N GLY A 337 -3.47 -6.87 -23.97
CA GLY A 337 -3.11 -6.39 -22.64
C GLY A 337 -3.32 -4.89 -22.46
N VAL A 338 -2.62 -4.31 -21.49
CA VAL A 338 -2.65 -2.87 -21.17
C VAL A 338 -1.90 -2.11 -22.25
N LYS A 339 -2.52 -1.04 -22.77
CA LYS A 339 -1.89 -0.14 -23.74
C LYS A 339 -1.02 0.89 -23.03
N ASP A 340 0.06 1.30 -23.72
CA ASP A 340 0.95 2.36 -23.25
C ASP A 340 0.39 3.73 -23.71
N ASP A 341 -0.82 4.08 -23.27
CA ASP A 341 -1.45 5.38 -23.51
C ASP A 341 -1.29 6.37 -22.37
N ASN A 342 -0.88 5.89 -21.21
CA ASN A 342 -0.43 6.62 -20.01
C ASN A 342 -1.24 7.89 -19.68
N ALA A 343 -2.58 7.81 -19.82
CA ALA A 343 -3.48 8.94 -19.62
C ALA A 343 -3.63 9.23 -18.12
N THR A 344 -2.95 10.25 -17.62
CA THR A 344 -2.94 10.66 -16.21
C THR A 344 -3.72 11.94 -15.97
N ASN A 345 -4.33 12.06 -14.79
CA ASN A 345 -4.94 13.26 -14.26
C ASN A 345 -4.50 13.44 -12.80
N ILE A 346 -3.67 14.44 -12.54
CA ILE A 346 -3.20 14.76 -11.20
C ILE A 346 -4.09 15.86 -10.64
N ILE A 347 -4.79 15.56 -9.56
CA ILE A 347 -5.66 16.53 -8.88
C ILE A 347 -4.92 16.98 -7.61
N PRO A 348 -4.39 18.21 -7.58
CA PRO A 348 -3.76 18.76 -6.39
C PRO A 348 -4.79 18.94 -5.28
N CYS A 349 -4.43 18.58 -4.06
CA CYS A 349 -5.29 18.65 -2.89
C CYS A 349 -4.52 19.18 -1.67
N SER A 350 -5.25 19.69 -0.69
CA SER A 350 -4.81 19.80 0.69
C SER A 350 -5.41 18.66 1.51
N ILE A 351 -4.71 18.18 2.55
CA ILE A 351 -5.25 17.20 3.52
C ILE A 351 -6.38 17.77 4.38
N SER A 352 -6.62 19.08 4.27
CA SER A 352 -7.57 19.83 5.06
C SER A 352 -8.43 20.75 4.18
N SER A 353 -9.65 21.03 4.62
CA SER A 353 -10.49 22.10 4.06
C SER A 353 -10.25 23.47 4.75
N ASP A 354 -9.41 23.48 5.81
CA ASP A 354 -8.96 24.66 6.53
C ASP A 354 -7.48 24.92 6.21
N SER A 355 -7.09 26.18 6.01
CA SER A 355 -5.72 26.54 5.67
C SER A 355 -4.77 26.59 6.87
N ASP A 356 -5.31 26.70 8.09
CA ASP A 356 -4.53 27.00 9.29
C ASP A 356 -4.20 25.75 10.11
N TYR A 357 -4.98 24.68 9.93
CA TYR A 357 -4.79 23.41 10.63
C TYR A 357 -5.43 22.25 9.88
N ASN A 358 -5.03 21.03 10.22
CA ASN A 358 -5.59 19.82 9.65
C ASN A 358 -6.93 19.48 10.32
N ASN A 359 -8.02 19.62 9.57
CA ASN A 359 -9.36 19.21 9.99
C ASN A 359 -9.77 17.84 9.44
N TYR A 360 -8.80 17.07 8.91
CA TYR A 360 -8.99 15.69 8.45
C TYR A 360 -9.92 15.54 7.25
N GLN A 361 -10.13 16.61 6.48
CA GLN A 361 -11.03 16.63 5.34
C GLN A 361 -10.27 16.97 4.05
N PRO A 362 -9.68 15.98 3.37
CA PRO A 362 -8.97 16.18 2.10
C PRO A 362 -9.84 16.95 1.11
N THR A 363 -9.27 17.99 0.52
CA THR A 363 -10.00 18.94 -0.32
C THR A 363 -9.19 19.27 -1.57
N PRO A 364 -9.77 19.18 -2.79
CA PRO A 364 -9.11 19.64 -4.01
C PRO A 364 -8.72 21.11 -3.90
N ALA A 365 -7.45 21.39 -4.20
CA ALA A 365 -6.92 22.75 -4.24
C ALA A 365 -7.35 23.47 -5.52
N GLU A 366 -7.56 24.76 -5.45
CA GLU A 366 -7.96 25.59 -6.58
C GLU A 366 -7.01 26.80 -6.77
N GLY A 367 -7.04 27.41 -7.94
CA GLY A 367 -6.35 28.65 -8.23
C GLY A 367 -4.83 28.61 -8.04
N GLU A 368 -4.31 29.53 -7.21
CA GLU A 368 -2.87 29.65 -6.96
C GLU A 368 -2.31 28.47 -6.16
N GLU A 369 -3.08 27.92 -5.22
CA GLU A 369 -2.67 26.76 -4.43
C GLU A 369 -2.52 25.52 -5.30
N ALA A 370 -3.48 25.24 -6.16
CA ALA A 370 -3.39 24.15 -7.13
C ALA A 370 -2.14 24.29 -8.01
N THR A 371 -1.88 25.53 -8.48
CA THR A 371 -0.71 25.83 -9.30
C THR A 371 0.59 25.58 -8.53
N ARG A 372 0.67 26.00 -7.28
CA ARG A 372 1.83 25.83 -6.40
C ARG A 372 2.12 24.32 -6.17
N ILE A 373 1.11 23.52 -5.84
CA ILE A 373 1.26 22.08 -5.64
C ILE A 373 1.74 21.39 -6.93
N MET A 374 1.16 21.73 -8.08
CA MET A 374 1.59 21.16 -9.36
C MET A 374 3.04 21.55 -9.71
N GLN A 375 3.46 22.78 -9.43
CA GLN A 375 4.86 23.21 -9.60
C GLN A 375 5.80 22.45 -8.65
N LYS A 376 5.39 22.18 -7.39
CA LYS A 376 6.14 21.36 -6.45
C LYS A 376 6.41 19.97 -7.04
N ILE A 377 5.39 19.30 -7.56
CA ILE A 377 5.54 17.97 -8.19
C ILE A 377 6.44 18.03 -9.43
N GLN A 378 6.25 19.01 -10.30
CA GLN A 378 7.08 19.18 -11.50
C GLN A 378 8.56 19.39 -11.15
N LYS A 379 8.84 20.25 -10.16
CA LYS A 379 10.21 20.49 -9.66
C LYS A 379 10.81 19.21 -9.12
N ARG A 380 10.10 18.48 -8.24
CA ARG A 380 10.57 17.22 -7.65
C ARG A 380 10.75 16.10 -8.68
N SER A 381 9.91 16.05 -9.71
CA SER A 381 10.07 15.11 -10.84
C SER A 381 11.29 15.42 -11.71
N SER A 382 11.66 16.69 -11.88
CA SER A 382 12.88 17.06 -12.60
C SER A 382 14.14 16.58 -11.90
N TRP A 383 14.18 16.60 -10.58
CA TRP A 383 15.33 16.13 -9.79
C TRP A 383 15.61 14.62 -9.99
N ILE A 384 14.56 13.81 -10.20
CA ILE A 384 14.72 12.39 -10.46
C ILE A 384 15.45 12.17 -11.81
N LYS A 385 15.06 12.92 -12.84
CA LYS A 385 15.59 12.80 -14.21
C LYS A 385 17.05 13.29 -14.32
N ASP A 386 17.35 14.37 -13.65
CA ASP A 386 18.64 15.06 -13.80
C ASP A 386 19.73 14.50 -12.87
N GLY A 387 19.37 13.67 -11.89
CA GLY A 387 20.27 13.14 -10.87
C GLY A 387 20.90 14.23 -10.00
N THR A 388 20.35 15.44 -10.05
CA THR A 388 20.87 16.61 -9.34
C THR A 388 19.85 17.15 -8.36
N VAL A 389 20.08 16.89 -7.07
CA VAL A 389 19.67 17.83 -6.04
C VAL A 389 20.59 19.04 -6.22
N SER A 390 20.10 20.19 -6.64
CA SER A 390 20.94 21.38 -6.62
C SER A 390 21.16 21.75 -5.16
N ASP A 391 22.37 21.55 -4.67
CA ASP A 391 22.84 21.92 -3.32
C ASP A 391 22.68 23.42 -3.01
N SER A 392 21.99 24.20 -3.85
CA SER A 392 21.91 25.64 -3.75
C SER A 392 20.76 26.18 -2.92
N GLU A 393 19.82 25.34 -2.43
CA GLU A 393 18.72 25.81 -1.56
C GLU A 393 18.76 25.26 -0.11
N THR A 394 19.69 24.37 0.22
CA THR A 394 19.89 23.88 1.61
C THR A 394 20.80 24.79 2.45
N ALA A 395 21.23 25.95 1.94
CA ALA A 395 22.18 26.84 2.61
C ALA A 395 21.59 28.17 3.04
N THR A 396 20.36 28.21 3.58
CA THR A 396 19.87 29.36 4.38
C THR A 396 18.71 28.92 5.29
N GLU A 397 18.92 27.97 6.16
CA GLU A 397 18.26 27.96 7.46
C GLU A 397 19.32 27.50 8.47
N SER A 398 19.65 28.42 9.36
CA SER A 398 20.56 28.27 10.46
C SER A 398 20.22 27.01 11.25
N ASP A 399 21.26 26.29 11.70
CA ASP A 399 21.24 25.29 12.76
C ASP A 399 20.53 25.84 14.01
N GLU A 400 19.23 25.95 14.00
CA GLU A 400 18.42 25.88 15.19
C GLU A 400 18.01 24.42 15.30
N GLU A 401 18.72 23.73 16.19
CA GLU A 401 18.41 22.44 16.75
C GLU A 401 16.94 22.50 17.22
N TYR A 402 16.02 22.04 16.36
CA TYR A 402 14.61 21.91 16.72
C TYR A 402 14.54 20.79 17.75
N ASP A 403 14.43 21.20 19.02
CA ASP A 403 14.10 20.31 20.13
C ASP A 403 12.71 19.69 19.84
N GLU A 404 12.69 18.40 19.50
CA GLU A 404 11.48 17.62 19.24
C GLU A 404 10.51 17.55 20.42
N ASN A 405 10.85 18.21 21.55
CA ASN A 405 10.01 18.32 22.75
C ASN A 405 9.21 19.63 22.85
N SER A 406 9.26 20.54 21.86
CA SER A 406 8.60 21.84 21.99
C SER A 406 7.08 21.82 21.75
N ASP A 407 6.49 20.72 21.30
CA ASP A 407 5.03 20.55 21.19
C ASP A 407 4.38 19.92 22.42
N ALA A 408 5.11 19.68 23.49
CA ALA A 408 4.58 19.27 24.78
C ALA A 408 4.36 20.49 25.67
N PHE A 409 3.13 20.98 25.71
CA PHE A 409 2.48 21.69 26.80
C PHE A 409 3.34 22.61 27.66
N THR A 410 3.27 23.92 27.45
CA THR A 410 3.46 24.89 28.56
C THR A 410 2.11 25.06 29.24
N ASP A 411 1.89 24.28 30.27
CA ASP A 411 0.86 24.54 31.29
C ASP A 411 1.39 25.65 32.17
N SER A 412 0.95 26.89 31.92
CA SER A 412 1.18 28.02 32.84
C SER A 412 -0.12 28.31 33.55
N ASP A 413 -0.39 27.56 34.58
CA ASP A 413 -1.38 27.90 35.60
C ASP A 413 -0.64 28.44 36.85
N ASP A 414 -0.22 29.70 36.73
CA ASP A 414 0.16 30.51 37.88
C ASP A 414 -1.01 31.45 38.19
N THR A 415 -2.00 30.94 38.92
CA THR A 415 -2.91 31.81 39.66
C THR A 415 -2.41 31.93 41.08
N GLU A 416 -1.62 32.98 41.32
CA GLU A 416 -1.41 33.53 42.68
C GLU A 416 -2.77 34.02 43.22
N ASP A 417 -3.14 33.44 44.33
CA ASP A 417 -4.25 33.87 45.17
C ASP A 417 -3.81 35.10 45.99
N PRO A 418 -4.46 36.28 45.94
CA PRO A 418 -4.18 37.34 46.89
C PRO A 418 -5.11 37.19 48.10
N GLU A 419 -4.48 37.19 49.26
CA GLU A 419 -5.07 37.33 50.59
C GLU A 419 -6.19 38.36 50.66
N ALA A 420 -7.34 37.98 51.30
CA ALA A 420 -7.98 38.71 52.40
C ALA A 420 -9.07 37.85 53.05
#